data_e47b8ef0a92cafe2a6386739184ad67d
#
_entry.id   e47b8ef0a92cafe2a6386739184ad67d
#
_cell.length_a   1.000
_cell.length_b   1.000
_cell.length_c   1.000
_cell.angle_alpha   90.00
_cell.angle_beta   90.00
_cell.angle_gamma   90.00
#
_symmetry.space_group_name_H-M   'P 1'
#
loop_
_entity.id
_entity.type
_entity.pdbx_description
1 polymer ?
#
loop_
_entity_poly.entity_id
_entity_poly.type
_entity_poly.pdbx_seq_one_letter_code
_entity_poly.pdbx_strand_id
1 'polypeptide(L)'
;MMDLDKYPCPCCGHRVFQRQPGNHEKCPICLWEDDLAQLRFPRMPGSANHVSLEQGQHNYAEIGTAERRYRGEGRAPFEEEPRESSWRPLDPTRDNVEEPQRGIDYGDSYPLSDTTVLYCWRETYWRRLAS
;
A
#
# COMPACT_ATOMS: atom_id res chain seq x y z
N MET A 1 -21.57 -9.01 7.83
CA MET A 1 -20.49 -10.00 7.74
C MET A 1 -19.23 -9.30 7.20
N MET A 2 -18.10 -9.48 7.88
CA MET A 2 -16.86 -8.89 7.40
C MET A 2 -16.36 -9.58 6.15
N ASP A 3 -15.89 -8.80 5.16
CA ASP A 3 -15.40 -9.35 3.91
C ASP A 3 -13.88 -9.54 4.00
N LEU A 4 -13.46 -10.69 4.53
CA LEU A 4 -12.05 -11.03 4.67
C LEU A 4 -11.41 -11.49 3.37
N ASP A 5 -12.21 -11.62 2.30
CA ASP A 5 -11.70 -11.97 0.98
C ASP A 5 -11.11 -10.77 0.23
N LYS A 6 -11.38 -9.56 0.73
CA LYS A 6 -10.80 -8.36 0.12
C LYS A 6 -9.37 -8.14 0.58
N TYR A 7 -8.62 -7.45 -0.27
CA TYR A 7 -7.21 -7.16 -0.01
C TYR A 7 -7.06 -5.81 0.67
N PRO A 8 -6.10 -5.67 1.60
CA PRO A 8 -5.92 -4.40 2.29
C PRO A 8 -5.29 -3.34 1.39
N CYS A 9 -5.76 -2.10 1.53
CA CYS A 9 -5.07 -0.94 0.98
C CYS A 9 -3.80 -0.72 1.79
N PRO A 10 -2.62 -0.66 1.15
CA PRO A 10 -1.38 -0.52 1.92
C PRO A 10 -1.27 0.82 2.64
N CYS A 11 -1.99 1.83 2.19
CA CYS A 11 -1.94 3.16 2.80
C CYS A 11 -2.70 3.25 4.13
N CYS A 12 -3.91 2.68 4.19
CA CYS A 12 -4.73 2.73 5.41
C CYS A 12 -4.90 1.38 6.10
N GLY A 13 -4.59 0.29 5.42
CA GLY A 13 -4.68 -1.05 5.99
C GLY A 13 -6.05 -1.69 5.93
N HIS A 14 -7.07 -0.98 5.49
CA HIS A 14 -8.43 -1.51 5.44
C HIS A 14 -8.65 -2.39 4.22
N ARG A 15 -9.43 -3.45 4.39
CA ARG A 15 -9.70 -4.42 3.32
C ARG A 15 -10.78 -3.89 2.40
N VAL A 16 -10.36 -3.27 1.30
CA VAL A 16 -11.26 -2.58 0.36
C VAL A 16 -11.10 -3.04 -1.08
N PHE A 17 -9.98 -3.65 -1.46
CA PHE A 17 -9.71 -4.02 -2.85
C PHE A 17 -10.23 -5.40 -3.18
N GLN A 18 -10.81 -5.55 -4.37
CA GLN A 18 -11.39 -6.81 -4.84
C GLN A 18 -10.32 -7.79 -5.32
N ARG A 19 -9.16 -7.29 -5.73
CA ARG A 19 -8.09 -8.09 -6.33
C ARG A 19 -6.76 -7.76 -5.67
N GLN A 20 -5.79 -8.67 -5.84
CA GLN A 20 -4.44 -8.47 -5.34
C GLN A 20 -3.80 -7.19 -5.92
N PRO A 21 -2.72 -6.68 -5.30
CA PRO A 21 -2.03 -5.48 -5.80
C PRO A 21 -1.69 -5.55 -7.29
N GLY A 22 -1.76 -4.40 -7.96
CA GLY A 22 -1.65 -4.30 -9.40
C GLY A 22 -3.01 -4.13 -10.10
N ASN A 23 -4.06 -3.88 -9.32
CA ASN A 23 -5.44 -3.82 -9.81
C ASN A 23 -5.89 -2.42 -10.22
N HIS A 24 -5.14 -1.38 -9.88
CA HIS A 24 -5.44 0.03 -10.14
C HIS A 24 -6.72 0.56 -9.49
N GLU A 25 -7.28 -0.16 -8.52
CA GLU A 25 -8.45 0.31 -7.79
C GLU A 25 -8.06 1.49 -6.89
N LYS A 26 -9.01 2.39 -6.65
CA LYS A 26 -8.81 3.51 -5.75
C LYS A 26 -9.49 3.20 -4.42
N CYS A 27 -8.76 3.35 -3.32
CA CYS A 27 -9.31 3.12 -1.99
C CYS A 27 -10.39 4.17 -1.70
N PRO A 28 -11.63 3.76 -1.38
CA PRO A 28 -12.68 4.73 -1.09
C PRO A 28 -12.52 5.43 0.26
N ILE A 29 -11.63 4.94 1.10
CA ILE A 29 -11.40 5.50 2.45
C ILE A 29 -10.36 6.60 2.38
N CYS A 30 -9.14 6.28 1.92
CA CYS A 30 -8.01 7.22 1.94
C CYS A 30 -7.68 7.80 0.56
N LEU A 31 -8.31 7.29 -0.50
CA LEU A 31 -8.11 7.72 -1.88
C LEU A 31 -6.73 7.39 -2.46
N TRP A 32 -6.02 6.45 -1.84
CA TRP A 32 -4.82 5.86 -2.44
C TRP A 32 -5.21 5.05 -3.67
N GLU A 33 -4.55 5.31 -4.78
CA GLU A 33 -4.73 4.48 -5.97
C GLU A 33 -3.71 3.35 -5.94
N ASP A 34 -4.19 2.12 -6.10
CA ASP A 34 -3.31 0.95 -6.13
C ASP A 34 -2.30 1.11 -7.26
N ASP A 35 -1.03 1.01 -6.93
CA ASP A 35 0.08 1.15 -7.87
C ASP A 35 1.16 0.16 -7.48
N LEU A 36 1.38 -0.83 -8.33
CA LEU A 36 2.32 -1.92 -8.05
C LEU A 36 3.74 -1.39 -7.83
N ALA A 37 4.14 -0.40 -8.62
CA ALA A 37 5.47 0.20 -8.48
C ALA A 37 5.64 0.91 -7.14
N GLN A 38 4.62 1.64 -6.69
CA GLN A 38 4.69 2.34 -5.40
C GLN A 38 4.55 1.40 -4.21
N LEU A 39 3.95 0.24 -4.40
CA LEU A 39 3.95 -0.79 -3.36
C LEU A 39 5.33 -1.43 -3.25
N ARG A 40 5.96 -1.75 -4.38
CA ARG A 40 7.31 -2.31 -4.41
C ARG A 40 8.36 -1.32 -3.90
N PHE A 41 8.23 -0.06 -4.31
CA PHE A 41 9.13 1.02 -3.92
C PHE A 41 8.36 2.03 -3.06
N PRO A 42 8.12 1.72 -1.79
CA PRO A 42 7.17 2.48 -0.97
C PRO A 42 7.65 3.89 -0.59
N ARG A 43 8.88 4.23 -0.92
CA ARG A 43 9.41 5.58 -0.70
C ARG A 43 9.50 6.40 -1.99
N MET A 44 8.93 5.86 -3.09
CA MET A 44 8.97 6.51 -4.40
C MET A 44 7.68 7.31 -4.65
N PRO A 45 7.76 8.64 -4.81
CA PRO A 45 6.60 9.45 -5.20
C PRO A 45 6.43 9.51 -6.70
N GLY A 46 5.32 10.10 -7.16
CA GLY A 46 5.20 10.54 -8.54
C GLY A 46 4.85 9.46 -9.56
N SER A 47 4.07 8.45 -9.15
CA SER A 47 3.47 7.49 -10.06
C SER A 47 1.95 7.74 -10.09
N ALA A 48 1.11 6.71 -9.88
CA ALA A 48 -0.34 6.92 -9.81
C ALA A 48 -0.71 7.91 -8.70
N ASN A 49 0.03 7.88 -7.60
CA ASN A 49 -0.13 8.84 -6.51
C ASN A 49 1.03 9.84 -6.55
N HIS A 50 0.73 11.10 -6.24
CA HIS A 50 1.77 12.14 -6.19
C HIS A 50 2.76 11.91 -5.05
N VAL A 51 2.28 11.34 -3.94
CA VAL A 51 3.11 11.05 -2.78
C VAL A 51 3.53 9.59 -2.79
N SER A 52 4.61 9.27 -2.08
CA SER A 52 5.01 7.87 -1.86
C SER A 52 4.02 7.18 -0.92
N LEU A 53 4.05 5.85 -0.89
CA LEU A 53 3.23 5.10 0.06
C LEU A 53 3.55 5.50 1.50
N GLU A 54 4.83 5.65 1.83
CA GLU A 54 5.25 6.09 3.16
C GLU A 54 4.59 7.42 3.52
N GLN A 55 4.65 8.40 2.62
CA GLN A 55 4.04 9.70 2.86
C GLN A 55 2.52 9.59 2.94
N GLY A 56 1.92 8.75 2.09
CA GLY A 56 0.48 8.51 2.12
C GLY A 56 0.01 7.96 3.45
N GLN A 57 0.76 7.02 4.03
CA GLN A 57 0.45 6.47 5.36
C GLN A 57 0.49 7.56 6.43
N HIS A 58 1.50 8.42 6.40
CA HIS A 58 1.61 9.56 7.33
C HIS A 58 0.44 10.52 7.16
N ASN A 59 0.10 10.84 5.92
CA ASN A 59 -1.02 11.75 5.64
C ASN A 59 -2.34 11.16 6.11
N TYR A 60 -2.58 9.88 5.87
CA TYR A 60 -3.82 9.23 6.32
C TYR A 60 -3.95 9.29 7.84
N ALA A 61 -2.88 9.02 8.56
CA ALA A 61 -2.89 9.08 10.02
C ALA A 61 -3.21 10.49 10.53
N GLU A 62 -2.81 11.51 9.78
CA GLU A 62 -2.95 12.91 10.19
C GLU A 62 -4.27 13.54 9.74
N ILE A 63 -4.69 13.30 8.49
CA ILE A 63 -5.83 13.99 7.91
C ILE A 63 -6.89 13.07 7.29
N GLY A 64 -6.70 11.75 7.33
CA GLY A 64 -7.68 10.78 6.83
C GLY A 64 -7.66 10.53 5.33
N THR A 65 -6.68 11.08 4.60
CA THR A 65 -6.49 10.81 3.17
C THR A 65 -5.01 10.63 2.85
N ALA A 66 -4.74 9.92 1.74
CA ALA A 66 -3.37 9.66 1.31
C ALA A 66 -2.63 10.92 0.85
N GLU A 67 -3.38 11.89 0.32
CA GLU A 67 -2.82 13.15 -0.18
C GLU A 67 -3.56 14.33 0.42
N ARG A 68 -2.82 15.39 0.73
CA ARG A 68 -3.43 16.58 1.34
C ARG A 68 -4.44 17.26 0.45
N ARG A 69 -4.27 17.14 -0.87
CA ARG A 69 -5.23 17.70 -1.83
C ARG A 69 -6.60 17.04 -1.77
N TYR A 70 -6.69 15.86 -1.17
CA TYR A 70 -7.94 15.12 -1.00
C TYR A 70 -8.55 15.29 0.38
N ARG A 71 -8.01 16.19 1.20
CA ARG A 71 -8.49 16.41 2.56
C ARG A 71 -10.00 16.66 2.55
N GLY A 72 -10.72 15.91 3.36
CA GLY A 72 -12.18 16.00 3.44
C GLY A 72 -12.94 15.21 2.38
N GLU A 73 -12.24 14.60 1.40
CA GLU A 73 -12.88 13.82 0.34
C GLU A 73 -12.89 12.32 0.63
N GLY A 74 -12.18 11.88 1.64
CA GLY A 74 -12.22 10.48 2.08
C GLY A 74 -13.44 10.21 2.95
N ARG A 75 -13.54 8.97 3.43
CA ARG A 75 -14.61 8.59 4.36
C ARG A 75 -14.07 7.63 5.41
N ALA A 76 -14.81 7.48 6.50
CA ALA A 76 -14.49 6.46 7.49
C ALA A 76 -14.71 5.06 6.91
N PRO A 77 -13.99 4.04 7.40
CA PRO A 77 -14.24 2.66 6.98
C PRO A 77 -15.61 2.18 7.45
N PHE A 78 -16.22 1.32 6.63
CA PHE A 78 -17.44 0.61 7.03
C PHE A 78 -17.07 -0.59 7.90
N GLU A 79 -18.06 -1.15 8.57
CA GLU A 79 -17.87 -2.34 9.40
C GLU A 79 -17.33 -3.53 8.59
N GLU A 80 -17.73 -3.62 7.31
CA GLU A 80 -17.27 -4.68 6.39
C GLU A 80 -15.86 -4.45 5.87
N GLU A 81 -15.22 -3.36 6.26
CA GLU A 81 -13.89 -2.97 5.79
C GLU A 81 -12.89 -2.96 6.95
N PRO A 82 -12.67 -4.09 7.63
CA PRO A 82 -11.76 -4.09 8.77
C PRO A 82 -10.33 -3.83 8.32
N ARG A 83 -9.55 -3.21 9.21
CA ARG A 83 -8.11 -3.11 8.99
C ARG A 83 -7.49 -4.49 9.17
N GLU A 84 -6.57 -4.87 8.29
CA GLU A 84 -5.82 -6.11 8.47
C GLU A 84 -5.07 -6.04 9.81
N SER A 85 -5.23 -7.07 10.65
CA SER A 85 -4.74 -7.02 12.03
C SER A 85 -3.23 -6.87 12.12
N SER A 86 -2.49 -7.39 11.14
CA SER A 86 -1.03 -7.28 11.11
C SER A 86 -0.51 -6.00 10.47
N TRP A 87 -1.40 -5.22 9.84
CA TRP A 87 -0.97 -4.00 9.13
C TRP A 87 -0.36 -2.99 10.11
N ARG A 88 0.70 -2.36 9.67
CA ARG A 88 1.34 -1.22 10.33
C ARG A 88 1.97 -0.34 9.27
N PRO A 89 2.25 0.94 9.58
CA PRO A 89 2.97 1.81 8.65
C PRO A 89 4.37 1.29 8.37
N LEU A 90 4.91 1.69 7.22
CA LEU A 90 6.30 1.42 6.87
C LEU A 90 7.24 1.95 7.95
N ASP A 91 8.19 1.12 8.33
CA ASP A 91 9.29 1.53 9.22
C ASP A 91 10.60 1.32 8.46
N PRO A 92 11.19 2.39 7.91
CA PRO A 92 12.41 2.27 7.10
C PRO A 92 13.62 1.75 7.89
N THR A 93 13.56 1.78 9.22
CA THR A 93 14.65 1.26 10.05
C THR A 93 14.63 -0.25 10.19
N ARG A 94 13.51 -0.90 9.90
CA ARG A 94 13.36 -2.36 10.06
C ARG A 94 12.83 -3.06 8.82
N ASP A 95 12.15 -2.35 7.95
CA ASP A 95 11.62 -2.94 6.71
C ASP A 95 12.68 -2.86 5.62
N ASN A 96 12.98 -4.00 5.02
CA ASN A 96 13.99 -4.10 3.96
C ASN A 96 13.36 -3.74 2.61
N VAL A 97 13.00 -2.46 2.43
CA VAL A 97 12.36 -2.02 1.19
C VAL A 97 13.37 -1.61 0.14
N GLU A 98 12.98 -1.79 -1.13
CA GLU A 98 13.80 -1.37 -2.26
C GLU A 98 13.63 0.10 -2.57
N GLU A 99 14.66 0.69 -3.15
CA GLU A 99 14.55 1.98 -3.81
C GLU A 99 14.96 1.80 -5.28
N PRO A 100 14.21 2.39 -6.23
CA PRO A 100 14.53 2.22 -7.64
C PRO A 100 15.84 2.90 -7.98
N GLN A 101 16.64 2.25 -8.82
CA GLN A 101 17.89 2.79 -9.31
C GLN A 101 17.71 3.31 -10.74
N ARG A 102 18.33 4.44 -11.02
CA ARG A 102 18.24 5.08 -12.33
C ARG A 102 18.79 4.14 -13.39
N GLY A 103 18.05 4.01 -14.50
CA GLY A 103 18.48 3.24 -15.66
C GLY A 103 18.21 1.75 -15.58
N ILE A 104 17.58 1.27 -14.50
CA ILE A 104 17.21 -0.15 -14.36
C ILE A 104 15.75 -0.33 -14.74
N ASP A 105 15.51 -1.33 -15.62
CA ASP A 105 14.16 -1.76 -15.95
C ASP A 105 13.75 -2.89 -15.02
N TYR A 106 12.76 -2.63 -14.19
CA TYR A 106 12.27 -3.59 -13.18
C TYR A 106 11.09 -4.44 -13.69
N GLY A 107 10.64 -4.23 -14.94
CA GLY A 107 9.40 -4.84 -15.44
C GLY A 107 9.31 -6.35 -15.28
N ASP A 108 10.39 -7.08 -15.58
CA ASP A 108 10.39 -8.54 -15.53
C ASP A 108 10.65 -9.11 -14.13
N SER A 109 10.93 -8.26 -13.15
CA SER A 109 11.32 -8.70 -11.81
C SER A 109 10.20 -8.64 -10.78
N TYR A 110 8.96 -8.33 -11.20
CA TYR A 110 7.81 -8.29 -10.30
C TYR A 110 7.26 -9.70 -10.06
N PRO A 111 6.84 -10.01 -8.82
CA PRO A 111 6.22 -11.31 -8.48
C PRO A 111 4.75 -11.33 -8.92
N LEU A 112 4.49 -11.44 -10.23
CA LEU A 112 3.15 -11.23 -10.79
C LEU A 112 2.13 -12.32 -10.43
N SER A 113 2.57 -13.51 -10.05
CA SER A 113 1.67 -14.59 -9.67
C SER A 113 1.00 -14.33 -8.31
N ASP A 114 1.75 -13.75 -7.38
CA ASP A 114 1.23 -13.39 -6.06
C ASP A 114 1.85 -12.07 -5.63
N THR A 115 1.19 -10.98 -5.96
CA THR A 115 1.68 -9.64 -5.63
C THR A 115 1.51 -9.27 -4.16
N THR A 116 0.79 -10.10 -3.38
CA THR A 116 0.66 -9.85 -1.93
C THR A 116 1.98 -9.99 -1.19
N VAL A 117 2.97 -10.64 -1.79
CA VAL A 117 4.32 -10.72 -1.21
C VAL A 117 5.02 -9.36 -1.16
N LEU A 118 4.46 -8.34 -1.80
CA LEU A 118 4.97 -6.97 -1.75
C LEU A 118 4.47 -6.18 -0.53
N TYR A 119 3.50 -6.72 0.22
CA TYR A 119 3.05 -6.08 1.47
C TYR A 119 4.14 -6.20 2.55
N CYS A 120 4.84 -5.11 2.81
CA CYS A 120 6.06 -5.16 3.63
C CYS A 120 5.82 -5.50 5.12
N TRP A 121 4.61 -5.31 5.64
CA TRP A 121 4.27 -5.65 7.03
C TRP A 121 3.99 -7.14 7.25
N ARG A 122 3.78 -7.91 6.16
CA ARG A 122 3.45 -9.33 6.26
C ARG A 122 4.71 -10.18 6.40
N GLU A 123 4.56 -11.32 7.08
CA GLU A 123 5.66 -12.31 7.17
C GLU A 123 6.04 -12.85 5.80
N THR A 124 5.12 -12.84 4.86
CA THR A 124 5.35 -13.32 3.49
C THR A 124 6.05 -12.30 2.60
N TYR A 125 6.40 -11.12 3.13
CA TYR A 125 7.09 -10.09 2.35
C TYR A 125 8.35 -10.67 1.70
N TRP A 126 8.46 -10.51 0.38
CA TRP A 126 9.49 -11.17 -0.44
C TRP A 126 10.93 -10.76 -0.12
N ARG A 127 11.12 -9.64 0.54
CA ARG A 127 12.46 -9.15 0.93
C ARG A 127 12.69 -9.22 2.43
N ARG A 128 11.87 -9.97 3.15
CA ARG A 128 12.02 -10.06 4.60
C ARG A 128 13.36 -10.70 4.94
N LEU A 129 14.12 -10.05 5.81
CA LEU A 129 15.40 -10.57 6.25
C LEU A 129 15.18 -11.77 7.15
N ALA A 130 16.03 -12.78 6.99
CA ALA A 130 16.04 -13.93 7.90
C ALA A 130 16.50 -13.46 9.27
N SER A 131 15.76 -13.87 10.31
CA SER A 131 16.11 -13.55 11.70
C SER A 131 17.01 -14.61 12.29
#